data_67777cb0ea6a8472cb270bc620e42bc2
#
_entry.id   67777cb0ea6a8472cb270bc620e42bc2
#
_cell.length_a   1.000
_cell.length_b   1.000
_cell.length_c   1.000
_cell.angle_alpha   90.00
_cell.angle_beta   90.00
_cell.angle_gamma   90.00
#
_symmetry.space_group_name_H-M   'P 1'
#
loop_
_entity.id
_entity.type
_entity.pdbx_description
1 polymer ?
#
loop_
_entity_poly.entity_id
_entity_poly.type
_entity_poly.pdbx_seq_one_letter_code
_entity_poly.pdbx_strand_id
1 'polypeptide(L)'
;MIIPLFKTSYSIGKSLLRVEDIIDIAQSNKLKKVTLVEDNFYGFRAANSAFLHANIPMVYGIRMPVFQSESERSSKLVFFAKNNKGINNLRNLYSKCKLSPLEVLNISNVSSSELEDIKIGVPFYDSYIFKNIFNFGLCEVDLENYDHFYMEEDNSHPFDFQIKQKLKDLNLKTQKTQTIYYRNREDFHAFQMYKAVCNRKQGRVPTFS
;
A
#
# COMPACT_ATOMS: atom_id res chain seq x y z
N MET A 1 -4.52 -4.81 18.10
CA MET A 1 -5.57 -4.95 17.06
C MET A 1 -4.90 -4.92 15.69
N ILE A 2 -5.23 -5.86 14.80
CA ILE A 2 -4.70 -5.92 13.43
C ILE A 2 -5.65 -5.11 12.54
N ILE A 3 -5.12 -4.21 11.73
CA ILE A 3 -5.89 -3.45 10.73
C ILE A 3 -5.89 -4.20 9.41
N PRO A 4 -7.05 -4.65 8.90
CA PRO A 4 -7.13 -5.22 7.57
C PRO A 4 -6.95 -4.12 6.52
N LEU A 5 -6.04 -4.34 5.57
CA LEU A 5 -5.84 -3.50 4.40
C LEU A 5 -6.38 -4.27 3.19
N PHE A 6 -7.34 -3.71 2.49
CA PHE A 6 -7.92 -4.34 1.32
C PHE A 6 -7.33 -3.74 0.05
N LYS A 7 -7.12 -4.60 -0.94
CA LYS A 7 -6.75 -4.19 -2.28
C LYS A 7 -7.80 -4.73 -3.24
N THR A 8 -8.31 -3.90 -4.14
CA THR A 8 -9.32 -4.32 -5.09
C THR A 8 -8.72 -4.83 -6.40
N SER A 9 -9.55 -5.46 -7.23
CA SER A 9 -9.20 -5.90 -8.59
C SER A 9 -8.86 -4.74 -9.54
N TYR A 10 -9.13 -3.48 -9.16
CA TYR A 10 -8.66 -2.31 -9.89
C TYR A 10 -7.13 -2.12 -9.84
N SER A 11 -6.47 -2.71 -8.85
CA SER A 11 -5.00 -2.91 -8.84
C SER A 11 -4.68 -4.20 -9.59
N ILE A 12 -4.68 -4.10 -10.93
CA ILE A 12 -4.53 -5.24 -11.85
C ILE A 12 -3.31 -6.09 -11.51
N GLY A 13 -3.48 -7.41 -11.46
CA GLY A 13 -2.43 -8.36 -11.12
C GLY A 13 -2.09 -8.45 -9.63
N LYS A 14 -2.83 -7.73 -8.76
CA LYS A 14 -2.53 -7.65 -7.32
C LYS A 14 -3.62 -8.18 -6.40
N SER A 15 -4.89 -8.22 -6.85
CA SER A 15 -6.00 -8.71 -6.04
C SER A 15 -7.11 -9.28 -6.89
N LEU A 16 -7.88 -10.22 -6.34
CA LEU A 16 -9.10 -10.76 -6.91
C LEU A 16 -10.36 -10.12 -6.32
N LEU A 17 -10.24 -9.35 -5.23
CA LEU A 17 -11.38 -8.77 -4.52
C LEU A 17 -12.08 -7.71 -5.35
N ARG A 18 -13.39 -7.84 -5.49
CA ARG A 18 -14.26 -6.76 -5.96
C ARG A 18 -14.68 -5.88 -4.78
N VAL A 19 -15.18 -4.70 -5.08
CA VAL A 19 -15.65 -3.77 -4.04
C VAL A 19 -16.78 -4.39 -3.22
N GLU A 20 -17.69 -5.13 -3.89
CA GLU A 20 -18.81 -5.83 -3.28
C GLU A 20 -18.34 -6.91 -2.29
N ASP A 21 -17.30 -7.68 -2.65
CA ASP A 21 -16.71 -8.69 -1.77
C ASP A 21 -16.18 -8.07 -0.48
N ILE A 22 -15.58 -6.88 -0.58
CA ILE A 22 -15.04 -6.16 0.58
C ILE A 22 -16.18 -5.64 1.47
N ILE A 23 -17.28 -5.18 0.87
CA ILE A 23 -18.49 -4.76 1.61
C ILE A 23 -19.05 -5.96 2.37
N ASP A 24 -19.20 -7.11 1.73
CA ASP A 24 -19.67 -8.35 2.38
C ASP A 24 -18.78 -8.77 3.55
N ILE A 25 -17.45 -8.73 3.35
CA ILE A 25 -16.46 -9.04 4.40
C ILE A 25 -16.61 -8.03 5.56
N ALA A 26 -16.75 -6.75 5.26
CA ALA A 26 -16.87 -5.71 6.26
C ALA A 26 -18.14 -5.86 7.10
N GLN A 27 -19.27 -6.16 6.47
CA GLN A 27 -20.56 -6.38 7.14
C GLN A 27 -20.54 -7.66 7.98
N SER A 28 -20.05 -8.78 7.43
CA SER A 28 -19.96 -10.06 8.11
C SER A 28 -19.08 -10.00 9.35
N ASN A 29 -17.97 -9.24 9.28
CA ASN A 29 -17.03 -9.06 10.39
C ASN A 29 -17.31 -7.81 11.23
N LYS A 30 -18.40 -7.09 10.99
CA LYS A 30 -18.80 -5.87 11.72
C LYS A 30 -17.67 -4.83 11.80
N LEU A 31 -16.95 -4.65 10.69
CA LEU A 31 -15.86 -3.68 10.63
C LEU A 31 -16.43 -2.25 10.72
N LYS A 32 -15.89 -1.44 11.62
CA LYS A 32 -16.32 -0.04 11.78
C LYS A 32 -15.92 0.85 10.61
N LYS A 33 -14.87 0.48 9.88
CA LYS A 33 -14.35 1.16 8.70
C LYS A 33 -13.55 0.20 7.85
N VAL A 34 -13.44 0.49 6.57
CA VAL A 34 -12.61 -0.25 5.60
C VAL A 34 -11.42 0.62 5.20
N THR A 35 -10.24 0.02 5.11
CA THR A 35 -9.04 0.69 4.59
C THR A 35 -8.66 0.04 3.27
N LEU A 36 -8.76 0.81 2.17
CA LEU A 36 -8.30 0.40 0.84
C LEU A 36 -6.88 0.89 0.61
N VAL A 37 -6.02 0.05 0.06
CA VAL A 37 -4.65 0.41 -0.36
C VAL A 37 -4.48 0.00 -1.81
N GLU A 38 -4.55 0.97 -2.71
CA GLU A 38 -4.52 0.78 -4.16
C GLU A 38 -3.17 1.24 -4.76
N ASP A 39 -2.91 0.83 -6.00
CA ASP A 39 -1.74 1.30 -6.76
C ASP A 39 -2.11 2.46 -7.71
N ASN A 40 -3.40 2.80 -7.81
CA ASN A 40 -3.95 3.83 -8.70
C ASN A 40 -5.32 4.34 -8.25
N PHE A 41 -5.88 5.32 -8.97
CA PHE A 41 -7.20 5.89 -8.70
C PHE A 41 -8.35 5.28 -9.53
N TYR A 42 -8.11 4.26 -10.36
CA TYR A 42 -9.12 3.76 -11.30
C TYR A 42 -10.41 3.31 -10.63
N GLY A 43 -10.30 2.62 -9.49
CA GLY A 43 -11.45 2.15 -8.74
C GLY A 43 -12.03 3.13 -7.73
N PHE A 44 -11.42 4.29 -7.51
CA PHE A 44 -11.81 5.20 -6.42
C PHE A 44 -13.27 5.58 -6.46
N ARG A 45 -13.78 6.03 -7.61
CA ARG A 45 -15.17 6.50 -7.73
C ARG A 45 -16.17 5.37 -7.48
N ALA A 46 -15.92 4.20 -8.05
CA ALA A 46 -16.79 3.02 -7.85
C ALA A 46 -16.79 2.60 -6.37
N ALA A 47 -15.61 2.48 -5.76
CA ALA A 47 -15.48 2.14 -4.34
C ALA A 47 -16.16 3.18 -3.44
N ASN A 48 -15.88 4.47 -3.65
CA ASN A 48 -16.47 5.53 -2.83
C ASN A 48 -18.00 5.52 -2.90
N SER A 49 -18.60 5.36 -4.09
CA SER A 49 -20.04 5.26 -4.25
C SER A 49 -20.60 4.02 -3.54
N ALA A 50 -20.01 2.87 -3.72
CA ALA A 50 -20.49 1.63 -3.13
C ALA A 50 -20.41 1.63 -1.59
N PHE A 51 -19.30 2.12 -1.01
CA PHE A 51 -19.14 2.23 0.44
C PHE A 51 -20.08 3.26 1.06
N LEU A 52 -20.36 4.39 0.37
CA LEU A 52 -21.37 5.34 0.80
C LEU A 52 -22.77 4.72 0.84
N HIS A 53 -23.17 3.97 -0.20
CA HIS A 53 -24.45 3.26 -0.22
C HIS A 53 -24.56 2.19 0.87
N ALA A 54 -23.45 1.51 1.16
CA ALA A 54 -23.38 0.51 2.23
C ALA A 54 -23.28 1.14 3.64
N ASN A 55 -23.18 2.46 3.75
CA ASN A 55 -22.96 3.20 5.00
C ASN A 55 -21.74 2.72 5.80
N ILE A 56 -20.65 2.40 5.09
CA ILE A 56 -19.38 1.97 5.68
C ILE A 56 -18.32 3.05 5.43
N PRO A 57 -17.74 3.66 6.47
CA PRO A 57 -16.63 4.59 6.31
C PRO A 57 -15.42 3.97 5.61
N MET A 58 -14.88 4.65 4.60
CA MET A 58 -13.74 4.20 3.82
C MET A 58 -12.53 5.11 4.04
N VAL A 59 -11.37 4.53 4.33
CA VAL A 59 -10.07 5.19 4.26
C VAL A 59 -9.39 4.75 2.97
N TYR A 60 -8.98 5.72 2.15
CA TYR A 60 -8.34 5.44 0.87
C TYR A 60 -6.86 5.79 0.92
N GLY A 61 -6.02 4.84 0.53
CA GLY A 61 -4.58 5.00 0.43
C GLY A 61 -4.06 4.57 -0.94
N ILE A 62 -3.01 5.23 -1.40
CA ILE A 62 -2.29 4.86 -2.62
C ILE A 62 -0.84 4.52 -2.29
N ARG A 63 -0.40 3.39 -2.82
CA ARG A 63 0.97 2.92 -2.73
C ARG A 63 1.76 3.46 -3.91
N MET A 64 2.71 4.35 -3.65
CA MET A 64 3.54 4.98 -4.67
C MET A 64 5.02 4.69 -4.46
N PRO A 65 5.81 4.54 -5.53
CA PRO A 65 7.26 4.53 -5.45
C PRO A 65 7.77 5.94 -5.14
N VAL A 66 8.74 6.02 -4.24
CA VAL A 66 9.35 7.27 -3.78
C VAL A 66 10.87 7.16 -3.77
N PHE A 67 11.55 8.28 -3.93
CA PHE A 67 12.98 8.44 -3.62
C PHE A 67 13.19 9.81 -2.96
N GLN A 68 14.28 9.98 -2.26
CA GLN A 68 14.67 11.25 -1.65
C GLN A 68 15.74 11.96 -2.48
N SER A 69 16.69 11.21 -3.01
CA SER A 69 17.75 11.70 -3.90
C SER A 69 17.76 10.91 -5.21
N GLU A 70 18.05 11.55 -6.34
CA GLU A 70 18.06 10.91 -7.68
C GLU A 70 19.11 9.80 -7.82
N SER A 71 20.14 9.81 -6.99
CA SER A 71 21.15 8.75 -6.90
C SER A 71 20.68 7.50 -6.18
N GLU A 72 19.52 7.53 -5.52
CA GLU A 72 19.00 6.46 -4.69
C GLU A 72 18.04 5.54 -5.44
N ARG A 73 17.93 4.32 -4.93
CA ARG A 73 16.90 3.38 -5.39
C ARG A 73 15.56 3.76 -4.79
N SER A 74 14.51 3.73 -5.62
CA SER A 74 13.16 3.99 -5.15
C SER A 74 12.70 2.94 -4.13
N SER A 75 12.01 3.37 -3.10
CA SER A 75 11.25 2.54 -2.17
C SER A 75 9.76 2.79 -2.36
N LYS A 76 8.89 2.16 -1.54
CA LYS A 76 7.45 2.43 -1.60
C LYS A 76 6.96 3.02 -0.30
N LEU A 77 6.03 3.96 -0.41
CA LEU A 77 5.24 4.49 0.69
C LEU A 77 3.75 4.38 0.34
N VAL A 78 2.91 4.35 1.36
CA VAL A 78 1.45 4.41 1.23
C VAL A 78 0.97 5.74 1.79
N PHE A 79 0.27 6.50 0.99
CA PHE A 79 -0.29 7.79 1.37
C PHE A 79 -1.78 7.63 1.61
N PHE A 80 -2.23 7.84 2.84
CA PHE A 80 -3.63 7.73 3.26
C PHE A 80 -4.26 9.10 3.38
N ALA A 81 -5.41 9.30 2.75
CA ALA A 81 -6.19 10.51 2.92
C ALA A 81 -6.98 10.45 4.23
N LYS A 82 -6.91 11.50 5.04
CA LYS A 82 -7.65 11.64 6.30
C LYS A 82 -9.08 12.14 6.09
N ASN A 83 -9.30 12.92 5.02
CA ASN A 83 -10.58 13.53 4.68
C ASN A 83 -10.65 13.88 3.18
N ASN A 84 -11.69 14.57 2.74
CA ASN A 84 -11.89 14.95 1.33
C ASN A 84 -10.80 15.90 0.79
N LYS A 85 -10.23 16.79 1.62
CA LYS A 85 -9.08 17.61 1.25
C LYS A 85 -7.86 16.73 1.01
N GLY A 86 -7.63 15.78 1.90
CA GLY A 86 -6.58 14.76 1.74
C GLY A 86 -6.73 13.92 0.47
N ILE A 87 -7.96 13.61 0.03
CA ILE A 87 -8.18 12.92 -1.27
C ILE A 87 -7.71 13.79 -2.45
N ASN A 88 -7.96 15.09 -2.42
CA ASN A 88 -7.49 15.99 -3.47
C ASN A 88 -5.96 16.10 -3.47
N ASN A 89 -5.35 16.25 -2.30
CA ASN A 89 -3.90 16.26 -2.14
C ASN A 89 -3.27 14.94 -2.62
N LEU A 90 -3.87 13.80 -2.26
CA LEU A 90 -3.43 12.48 -2.69
C LEU A 90 -3.50 12.33 -4.22
N ARG A 91 -4.53 12.88 -4.87
CA ARG A 91 -4.66 12.90 -6.33
C ARG A 91 -3.56 13.73 -6.99
N ASN A 92 -3.24 14.89 -6.41
CA ASN A 92 -2.17 15.75 -6.89
C ASN A 92 -0.80 15.06 -6.76
N LEU A 93 -0.51 14.44 -5.62
CA LEU A 93 0.72 13.65 -5.41
C LEU A 93 0.84 12.50 -6.41
N TYR A 94 -0.26 11.77 -6.64
CA TYR A 94 -0.29 10.69 -7.62
C TYR A 94 -0.02 11.19 -9.03
N SER A 95 -0.63 12.31 -9.43
CA SER A 95 -0.38 12.93 -10.73
C SER A 95 1.07 13.37 -10.86
N LYS A 96 1.65 13.99 -9.83
CA LYS A 96 3.06 14.39 -9.77
C LYS A 96 4.00 13.18 -9.93
N CYS A 97 3.68 12.08 -9.26
CA CYS A 97 4.40 10.81 -9.39
C CYS A 97 4.33 10.27 -10.83
N LYS A 98 3.14 10.23 -11.42
CA LYS A 98 2.92 9.65 -12.77
C LYS A 98 3.44 10.51 -13.91
N LEU A 99 3.53 11.82 -13.72
CA LEU A 99 4.10 12.73 -14.70
C LEU A 99 5.63 12.81 -14.62
N SER A 100 6.24 12.27 -13.57
CA SER A 100 7.71 12.20 -13.50
C SER A 100 8.25 11.19 -14.51
N PRO A 101 9.44 11.41 -15.10
CA PRO A 101 10.01 10.54 -16.15
C PRO A 101 10.19 9.07 -15.69
N LEU A 102 10.42 8.86 -14.42
CA LEU A 102 10.63 7.52 -13.82
C LEU A 102 9.35 6.96 -13.17
N GLU A 103 8.24 7.68 -13.23
CA GLU A 103 7.01 7.38 -12.45
C GLU A 103 7.26 7.19 -10.95
N VAL A 104 8.20 7.95 -10.39
CA VAL A 104 8.59 7.92 -8.97
C VAL A 104 8.44 9.31 -8.37
N LEU A 105 7.89 9.40 -7.17
CA LEU A 105 7.72 10.65 -6.45
C LEU A 105 9.01 11.02 -5.72
N ASN A 106 9.59 12.19 -6.04
CA ASN A 106 10.66 12.75 -5.22
C ASN A 106 10.03 13.40 -3.97
N ILE A 107 10.25 12.77 -2.81
CA ILE A 107 9.62 13.23 -1.56
C ILE A 107 10.20 14.58 -1.08
N SER A 108 11.46 14.88 -1.41
CA SER A 108 12.08 16.17 -1.06
C SER A 108 11.44 17.36 -1.79
N ASN A 109 10.79 17.10 -2.94
CA ASN A 109 10.10 18.12 -3.74
C ASN A 109 8.60 18.24 -3.38
N VAL A 110 8.17 17.58 -2.30
CA VAL A 110 6.79 17.65 -1.82
C VAL A 110 6.72 18.63 -0.66
N SER A 111 5.90 19.66 -0.81
CA SER A 111 5.70 20.65 0.24
C SER A 111 4.84 20.11 1.38
N SER A 112 4.99 20.68 2.57
CA SER A 112 4.16 20.31 3.72
C SER A 112 2.65 20.56 3.48
N SER A 113 2.31 21.55 2.66
CA SER A 113 0.91 21.82 2.28
C SER A 113 0.31 20.74 1.38
N GLU A 114 1.12 20.08 0.54
CA GLU A 114 0.68 18.95 -0.30
C GLU A 114 0.46 17.68 0.53
N LEU A 115 1.12 17.55 1.69
CA LEU A 115 0.94 16.44 2.63
C LEU A 115 -0.08 16.76 3.75
N GLU A 116 -0.68 17.94 3.73
CA GLU A 116 -1.76 18.28 4.66
C GLU A 116 -2.92 17.28 4.49
N ASP A 117 -3.47 16.82 5.61
CA ASP A 117 -4.52 15.80 5.65
C ASP A 117 -4.12 14.43 5.01
N ILE A 118 -2.82 14.20 4.85
CA ILE A 118 -2.26 12.91 4.46
C ILE A 118 -1.58 12.26 5.68
N LYS A 119 -1.69 10.96 5.79
CA LYS A 119 -0.90 10.14 6.70
C LYS A 119 -0.07 9.16 5.91
N ILE A 120 1.21 9.05 6.22
CA ILE A 120 2.13 8.18 5.50
C ILE A 120 2.26 6.85 6.24
N GLY A 121 2.08 5.75 5.51
CA GLY A 121 2.37 4.41 5.96
C GLY A 121 3.63 3.89 5.29
N VAL A 122 4.60 3.43 6.08
CA VAL A 122 5.77 2.73 5.56
C VAL A 122 5.43 1.25 5.48
N PRO A 123 5.31 0.65 4.28
CA PRO A 123 4.90 -0.75 4.16
C PRO A 123 5.95 -1.69 4.73
N PHE A 124 5.53 -2.86 5.19
CA PHE A 124 6.45 -3.87 5.73
C PHE A 124 7.39 -4.43 4.66
N TYR A 125 6.83 -4.74 3.48
CA TYR A 125 7.61 -5.15 2.30
C TYR A 125 7.75 -3.99 1.32
N ASP A 126 8.82 -3.98 0.51
CA ASP A 126 9.17 -2.94 -0.47
C ASP A 126 9.46 -1.54 0.11
N SER A 127 9.55 -1.40 1.44
CA SER A 127 10.01 -0.18 2.08
C SER A 127 11.52 0.01 1.94
N TYR A 128 12.00 1.20 2.28
CA TYR A 128 13.44 1.45 2.35
C TYR A 128 14.14 0.56 3.40
N ILE A 129 13.48 0.26 4.53
CA ILE A 129 14.03 -0.65 5.55
C ILE A 129 14.19 -2.05 4.97
N PHE A 130 13.13 -2.59 4.33
CA PHE A 130 13.19 -3.89 3.68
C PHE A 130 14.30 -3.96 2.63
N LYS A 131 14.37 -2.95 1.76
CA LYS A 131 15.37 -2.91 0.69
C LYS A 131 16.79 -2.83 1.22
N ASN A 132 17.02 -2.06 2.28
CA ASN A 132 18.35 -1.94 2.89
C ASN A 132 18.80 -3.24 3.57
N ILE A 133 17.87 -4.02 4.12
CA ILE A 133 18.19 -5.32 4.74
C ILE A 133 18.49 -6.38 3.68
N PHE A 134 17.63 -6.51 2.66
CA PHE A 134 17.65 -7.69 1.78
C PHE A 134 18.26 -7.44 0.40
N ASN A 135 18.23 -6.22 -0.09
CA ASN A 135 18.70 -5.89 -1.44
C ASN A 135 19.97 -5.03 -1.44
N PHE A 136 20.61 -4.82 -0.28
CA PHE A 136 21.76 -3.93 -0.13
C PHE A 136 21.51 -2.56 -0.78
N GLY A 137 20.24 -2.11 -0.73
CA GLY A 137 19.83 -0.84 -1.32
C GLY A 137 20.14 0.30 -0.37
N LEU A 138 20.85 1.31 -0.85
CA LEU A 138 20.93 2.59 -0.17
C LEU A 138 19.64 3.36 -0.52
N CYS A 139 18.62 3.17 0.30
CA CYS A 139 17.38 3.93 0.21
C CYS A 139 17.23 4.70 1.51
N GLU A 140 17.18 6.01 1.43
CA GLU A 140 16.87 6.88 2.55
C GLU A 140 15.53 7.57 2.27
N VAL A 141 14.73 7.73 3.30
CA VAL A 141 13.49 8.51 3.25
C VAL A 141 13.32 9.14 4.61
N ASP A 142 13.55 10.43 4.68
CA ASP A 142 13.31 11.22 5.90
C ASP A 142 11.83 11.52 6.03
N LEU A 143 11.23 11.02 7.11
CA LEU A 143 9.82 11.20 7.43
C LEU A 143 9.60 11.93 8.77
N GLU A 144 10.66 12.48 9.40
CA GLU A 144 10.56 13.05 10.74
C GLU A 144 9.53 14.19 10.84
N ASN A 145 9.38 14.96 9.78
CA ASN A 145 8.47 16.10 9.72
C ASN A 145 7.04 15.73 9.29
N TYR A 146 6.72 14.44 9.09
CA TYR A 146 5.44 14.00 8.56
C TYR A 146 4.71 13.06 9.52
N ASP A 147 3.37 13.12 9.53
CA ASP A 147 2.55 12.15 10.27
C ASP A 147 2.67 10.78 9.59
N HIS A 148 3.48 9.90 10.19
CA HIS A 148 3.78 8.60 9.62
C HIS A 148 3.70 7.46 10.64
N PHE A 149 3.64 6.24 10.16
CA PHE A 149 3.72 5.00 10.94
C PHE A 149 4.30 3.87 10.09
N TYR A 150 4.84 2.87 10.76
CA TYR A 150 5.38 1.68 10.12
C TYR A 150 4.36 0.54 10.19
N MET A 151 4.11 -0.09 9.06
CA MET A 151 3.26 -1.27 8.99
C MET A 151 4.06 -2.48 9.43
N GLU A 152 3.47 -3.33 10.28
CA GLU A 152 4.01 -4.61 10.69
C GLU A 152 3.07 -5.70 10.21
N GLU A 153 3.55 -6.55 9.32
CA GLU A 153 2.80 -7.70 8.80
C GLU A 153 3.43 -9.01 9.30
N ASP A 154 2.62 -10.06 9.37
CA ASP A 154 3.08 -11.40 9.70
C ASP A 154 2.51 -12.39 8.68
N ASN A 155 3.29 -12.64 7.64
CA ASN A 155 2.92 -13.58 6.58
C ASN A 155 3.69 -14.91 6.71
N SER A 156 4.33 -15.13 7.87
CA SER A 156 5.13 -16.33 8.17
C SER A 156 6.29 -16.56 7.19
N HIS A 157 6.80 -15.46 6.57
CA HIS A 157 8.00 -15.56 5.77
C HIS A 157 9.24 -15.71 6.67
N PRO A 158 10.24 -16.51 6.27
CA PRO A 158 11.43 -16.78 7.09
C PRO A 158 12.19 -15.54 7.56
N PHE A 159 12.07 -14.43 6.81
CA PHE A 159 12.82 -13.20 7.08
C PHE A 159 12.00 -12.10 7.79
N ASP A 160 10.72 -12.32 8.05
CA ASP A 160 9.87 -11.32 8.71
C ASP A 160 10.41 -10.90 10.06
N PHE A 161 11.06 -11.83 10.78
CA PHE A 161 11.66 -11.54 12.08
C PHE A 161 12.78 -10.48 11.99
N GLN A 162 13.57 -10.44 10.92
CA GLN A 162 14.66 -9.47 10.75
C GLN A 162 14.10 -8.05 10.58
N ILE A 163 13.03 -7.90 9.81
CA ILE A 163 12.36 -6.62 9.63
C ILE A 163 11.75 -6.17 10.96
N LYS A 164 11.04 -7.07 11.67
CA LYS A 164 10.45 -6.79 12.98
C LYS A 164 11.50 -6.40 14.00
N GLN A 165 12.64 -7.09 14.02
CA GLN A 165 13.76 -6.75 14.91
C GLN A 165 14.30 -5.34 14.60
N LYS A 166 14.52 -5.02 13.32
CA LYS A 166 14.99 -3.69 12.91
C LYS A 166 14.03 -2.58 13.28
N LEU A 167 12.72 -2.80 13.13
CA LEU A 167 11.70 -1.84 13.56
C LEU A 167 11.75 -1.57 15.08
N LYS A 168 12.01 -2.62 15.88
CA LYS A 168 12.18 -2.49 17.33
C LYS A 168 13.47 -1.77 17.71
N ASP A 169 14.60 -2.14 17.09
CA ASP A 169 15.89 -1.55 17.35
C ASP A 169 15.90 -0.03 17.09
N LEU A 170 15.15 0.40 16.08
CA LEU A 170 14.96 1.81 15.75
C LEU A 170 13.84 2.48 16.57
N ASN A 171 13.19 1.76 17.48
CA ASN A 171 12.07 2.25 18.30
C ASN A 171 10.98 2.99 17.51
N LEU A 172 10.62 2.45 16.34
CA LEU A 172 9.68 3.07 15.43
C LEU A 172 8.23 2.81 15.83
N LYS A 173 7.34 3.78 15.55
CA LYS A 173 5.90 3.66 15.80
C LYS A 173 5.28 2.66 14.82
N THR A 174 5.01 1.44 15.27
CA THR A 174 4.45 0.39 14.43
C THR A 174 2.94 0.24 14.59
N GLN A 175 2.29 -0.25 13.53
CA GLN A 175 0.89 -0.65 13.50
C GLN A 175 0.77 -2.01 12.83
N LYS A 176 0.20 -2.99 13.52
CA LYS A 176 -0.06 -4.31 12.95
C LYS A 176 -1.12 -4.21 11.86
N THR A 177 -0.77 -4.69 10.67
CA THR A 177 -1.62 -4.69 9.49
C THR A 177 -1.62 -6.05 8.83
N GLN A 178 -2.66 -6.35 8.04
CA GLN A 178 -2.73 -7.54 7.21
C GLN A 178 -3.35 -7.17 5.88
N THR A 179 -2.62 -7.37 4.79
CA THR A 179 -3.14 -7.09 3.46
C THR A 179 -3.96 -8.29 2.94
N ILE A 180 -5.17 -8.01 2.46
CA ILE A 180 -6.12 -9.02 1.98
C ILE A 180 -6.29 -8.85 0.47
N TYR A 181 -6.01 -9.93 -0.27
CA TYR A 181 -6.00 -9.96 -1.74
C TYR A 181 -7.07 -10.85 -2.34
N TYR A 182 -7.69 -11.74 -1.57
CA TYR A 182 -8.73 -12.68 -1.98
C TYR A 182 -9.65 -13.00 -0.80
N ARG A 183 -10.84 -13.55 -1.08
CA ARG A 183 -11.90 -13.71 -0.08
C ARG A 183 -11.71 -14.95 0.78
N ASN A 184 -11.54 -16.11 0.13
CA ASN A 184 -11.53 -17.41 0.79
C ASN A 184 -10.19 -18.11 0.58
N ARG A 185 -9.83 -19.04 1.46
CA ARG A 185 -8.61 -19.84 1.32
C ARG A 185 -8.57 -20.63 -0.01
N GLU A 186 -9.70 -21.03 -0.50
CA GLU A 186 -9.85 -21.75 -1.77
C GLU A 186 -9.45 -20.89 -2.98
N ASP A 187 -9.60 -19.56 -2.88
CA ASP A 187 -9.22 -18.61 -3.93
C ASP A 187 -7.70 -18.45 -4.08
N PHE A 188 -6.91 -19.02 -3.16
CA PHE A 188 -5.46 -18.88 -3.17
C PHE A 188 -4.80 -19.32 -4.47
N HIS A 189 -5.21 -20.48 -4.99
CA HIS A 189 -4.67 -20.99 -6.26
C HIS A 189 -5.05 -20.09 -7.44
N ALA A 190 -6.30 -19.62 -7.48
CA ALA A 190 -6.76 -18.68 -8.49
C ALA A 190 -5.97 -17.37 -8.42
N PHE A 191 -5.70 -16.88 -7.20
CA PHE A 191 -4.89 -15.69 -6.98
C PHE A 191 -3.43 -15.87 -7.45
N GLN A 192 -2.81 -17.01 -7.17
CA GLN A 192 -1.47 -17.31 -7.65
C GLN A 192 -1.41 -17.37 -9.18
N MET A 193 -2.35 -18.07 -9.81
CA MET A 193 -2.45 -18.13 -11.27
C MET A 193 -2.65 -16.72 -11.87
N TYR A 194 -3.53 -15.92 -11.29
CA TYR A 194 -3.78 -14.55 -11.73
C TYR A 194 -2.50 -13.71 -11.66
N LYS A 195 -1.79 -13.76 -10.51
CA LYS A 195 -0.49 -13.08 -10.36
C LYS A 195 0.52 -13.55 -11.41
N ALA A 196 0.62 -14.87 -11.63
CA ALA A 196 1.54 -15.44 -12.61
C ALA A 196 1.23 -14.95 -14.03
N VAL A 197 -0.04 -14.94 -14.44
CA VAL A 197 -0.48 -14.45 -15.76
C VAL A 197 -0.18 -12.97 -15.93
N CYS A 198 -0.56 -12.14 -14.95
CA CYS A 198 -0.36 -10.68 -15.04
C CYS A 198 1.11 -10.24 -14.95
N ASN A 199 1.95 -11.02 -14.27
CA ASN A 199 3.37 -10.73 -14.13
C ASN A 199 4.24 -11.48 -15.15
N ARG A 200 3.63 -12.22 -16.07
CA ARG A 200 4.36 -12.99 -17.10
C ARG A 200 5.08 -12.05 -18.04
N LYS A 201 6.41 -12.06 -17.97
CA LYS A 201 7.28 -11.43 -18.97
C LYS A 201 7.63 -12.47 -20.02
N GLN A 202 7.72 -12.07 -21.28
CA GLN A 202 8.08 -12.94 -22.38
C GLN A 202 9.39 -13.69 -22.07
N GLY A 203 9.38 -15.02 -22.17
CA GLY A 203 10.53 -15.88 -21.92
C GLY A 203 10.85 -16.24 -20.47
N ARG A 204 10.05 -15.83 -19.50
CA ARG A 204 10.20 -16.22 -18.08
C ARG A 204 9.08 -17.15 -17.63
N VAL A 205 9.45 -18.24 -16.99
CA VAL A 205 8.50 -19.10 -16.29
C VAL A 205 8.05 -18.38 -15.02
N PRO A 206 6.74 -18.26 -14.75
CA PRO A 206 6.25 -17.67 -13.51
C PRO A 206 6.73 -18.49 -12.31
N THR A 207 7.34 -17.84 -11.33
CA THR A 207 7.64 -18.46 -10.04
C THR A 207 6.52 -18.13 -9.06
N PHE A 208 6.06 -19.14 -8.33
CA PHE A 208 5.07 -19.01 -7.28
C PHE A 208 5.75 -18.63 -5.95
N SER A 209 6.38 -17.45 -5.90
CA SER A 209 6.98 -16.91 -4.68
C SER A 209 6.27 -15.62 -4.28
#